data_7c0cfb543f5e3c9245117bb86d0b719f
#
_entry.id   7c0cfb543f5e3c9245117bb86d0b719f
#
_cell.length_a   1.000
_cell.length_b   1.000
_cell.length_c   1.000
_cell.angle_alpha   90.00
_cell.angle_beta   90.00
_cell.angle_gamma   90.00
#
_symmetry.space_group_name_H-M   'P 1'
#
loop_
_entity.id
_entity.type
_entity.pdbx_description
1 polymer ?
#
loop_
_entity_poly.entity_id
_entity_poly.type
_entity_poly.pdbx_seq_one_letter_code
_entity_poly.pdbx_strand_id
1 'polypeptide(L)'
;MLYLFGSGAWKNSRRVVKVGYTGDIETRKQQYKLYNPLGEILDTREGDEILELKLHLRLIHFKVEFLDEWFFDEDPVFKIFQESEEEIDKWLWENRNDCLLYPNIPLPGTMKRRILDELRDKFDPAIKPIEGVKLL
;
A
#
# COMPACT_ATOMS: atom_id res chain seq x y z
N MET A 1 -2.54 10.69 -7.66
CA MET A 1 -3.38 9.56 -8.14
C MET A 1 -2.62 8.26 -8.03
N LEU A 2 -3.27 7.25 -7.52
CA LEU A 2 -2.73 5.90 -7.49
C LEU A 2 -3.14 5.15 -8.76
N TYR A 3 -2.30 4.21 -9.17
CA TYR A 3 -2.58 3.39 -10.35
C TYR A 3 -2.14 1.94 -10.15
N LEU A 4 -2.82 1.06 -10.85
CA LEU A 4 -2.48 -0.36 -10.94
C LEU A 4 -1.99 -0.61 -12.36
N PHE A 5 -0.73 -1.01 -12.49
CA PHE A 5 -0.08 -1.17 -13.79
C PHE A 5 0.25 -2.62 -14.06
N GLY A 6 -0.24 -3.15 -15.18
CA GLY A 6 0.13 -4.47 -15.66
C GLY A 6 1.24 -4.34 -16.69
N SER A 7 2.42 -4.88 -16.38
CA SER A 7 3.59 -4.77 -17.26
C SER A 7 3.59 -5.78 -18.39
N GLY A 8 2.71 -6.77 -18.37
CA GLY A 8 2.79 -7.93 -19.26
C GLY A 8 3.87 -8.93 -18.87
N ALA A 9 4.59 -8.67 -17.79
CA ALA A 9 5.66 -9.54 -17.32
C ALA A 9 5.12 -10.65 -16.40
N TRP A 10 5.93 -11.70 -16.27
CA TRP A 10 5.62 -12.87 -15.45
C TRP A 10 6.74 -13.14 -14.46
N LYS A 11 6.37 -13.65 -13.29
CA LYS A 11 7.30 -14.14 -12.27
C LYS A 11 6.80 -15.49 -11.78
N ASN A 12 7.64 -16.52 -11.87
CA ASN A 12 7.25 -17.88 -11.46
C ASN A 12 5.98 -18.36 -12.16
N SER A 13 5.87 -18.09 -13.47
CA SER A 13 4.70 -18.45 -14.31
C SER A 13 3.41 -17.73 -13.88
N ARG A 14 3.50 -16.63 -13.15
CA ARG A 14 2.35 -15.81 -12.72
C ARG A 14 2.55 -14.38 -13.19
N ARG A 15 1.47 -13.75 -13.65
CA ARG A 15 1.51 -12.35 -14.06
C ARG A 15 1.68 -11.46 -12.82
N VAL A 16 2.31 -10.30 -13.04
CA VAL A 16 2.56 -9.33 -11.97
C VAL A 16 2.02 -7.96 -12.31
N VAL A 17 1.60 -7.23 -11.29
CA VAL A 17 1.09 -5.87 -11.39
C VAL A 17 1.81 -4.98 -10.40
N LYS A 18 1.89 -3.69 -10.72
CA LYS A 18 2.52 -2.69 -9.86
C LYS A 18 1.48 -1.75 -9.31
N VAL A 19 1.58 -1.42 -8.01
CA VAL A 19 0.81 -0.35 -7.39
C VAL A 19 1.74 0.84 -7.22
N GLY A 20 1.43 1.95 -7.89
CA GLY A 20 2.26 3.14 -7.87
C GLY A 20 1.46 4.42 -7.65
N TYR A 21 2.19 5.51 -7.46
CA TYR A 21 1.65 6.85 -7.30
C TYR A 21 2.26 7.78 -8.34
N THR A 22 1.45 8.69 -8.84
CA THR A 22 1.94 9.76 -9.72
C THR A 22 1.13 11.04 -9.51
N GLY A 23 1.79 12.19 -9.63
CA GLY A 23 1.12 13.48 -9.67
C GLY A 23 0.49 13.79 -11.04
N ASP A 24 0.88 13.06 -12.08
CA ASP A 24 0.40 13.25 -13.44
C ASP A 24 0.25 11.91 -14.15
N ILE A 25 -0.97 11.38 -14.15
CA ILE A 25 -1.26 10.06 -14.72
C ILE A 25 -1.06 10.03 -16.25
N GLU A 26 -1.36 11.12 -16.94
CA GLU A 26 -1.20 11.15 -18.39
C GLU A 26 0.26 11.08 -18.80
N THR A 27 1.12 11.82 -18.11
CA THR A 27 2.57 11.74 -18.33
C THR A 27 3.09 10.34 -18.02
N ARG A 28 2.61 9.73 -16.94
CA ARG A 28 3.00 8.37 -16.56
C ARG A 28 2.59 7.35 -17.62
N LYS A 29 1.39 7.46 -18.17
CA LYS A 29 0.92 6.59 -19.27
C LYS A 29 1.84 6.70 -20.48
N GLN A 30 2.23 7.93 -20.85
CA GLN A 30 3.13 8.13 -21.99
C GLN A 30 4.51 7.52 -21.74
N GLN A 31 5.05 7.65 -20.54
CA GLN A 31 6.33 7.03 -20.16
C GLN A 31 6.26 5.52 -20.29
N TYR A 32 5.19 4.89 -19.82
CA TYR A 32 5.02 3.45 -19.93
C TYR A 32 4.91 2.99 -21.38
N LYS A 33 4.23 3.74 -22.25
CA LYS A 33 4.15 3.41 -23.67
C LYS A 33 5.53 3.34 -24.32
N LEU A 34 6.44 4.22 -23.92
CA LEU A 34 7.81 4.26 -24.45
C LEU A 34 8.66 3.10 -23.93
N TYR A 35 8.62 2.82 -22.64
CA TYR A 35 9.54 1.90 -21.99
C TYR A 35 8.99 0.49 -21.79
N ASN A 36 7.69 0.34 -21.87
CA ASN A 36 7.03 -0.95 -21.68
C ASN A 36 5.76 -1.03 -22.53
N PRO A 37 5.92 -1.23 -23.86
CA PRO A 37 4.78 -1.19 -24.78
C PRO A 37 3.74 -2.28 -24.55
N LEU A 38 4.10 -3.36 -23.83
CA LEU A 38 3.17 -4.44 -23.49
C LEU A 38 2.40 -4.17 -22.20
N GLY A 39 2.78 -3.10 -21.49
CA GLY A 39 2.13 -2.75 -20.24
C GLY A 39 0.97 -1.79 -20.44
N GLU A 40 0.07 -1.77 -19.44
CA GLU A 40 -1.07 -0.86 -19.45
C GLU A 40 -1.50 -0.48 -18.03
N ILE A 41 -2.11 0.69 -17.90
CA ILE A 41 -2.76 1.09 -16.65
C ILE A 41 -4.10 0.34 -16.58
N LEU A 42 -4.24 -0.51 -15.57
CA LEU A 42 -5.42 -1.36 -15.42
C LEU A 42 -6.52 -0.69 -14.61
N ASP A 43 -6.14 0.15 -13.65
CA ASP A 43 -7.07 0.81 -12.76
C ASP A 43 -6.42 2.05 -12.14
N THR A 44 -7.24 3.00 -11.68
CA THR A 44 -6.78 4.21 -11.00
C THR A 44 -7.70 4.53 -9.83
N ARG A 45 -7.16 5.27 -8.85
CA ARG A 45 -7.96 5.85 -7.78
C ARG A 45 -7.29 7.10 -7.24
N GLU A 46 -8.08 7.97 -6.64
CA GLU A 46 -7.53 9.13 -5.94
C GLU A 46 -6.80 8.69 -4.68
N GLY A 47 -5.73 9.38 -4.36
CA GLY A 47 -4.95 9.12 -3.16
C GLY A 47 -3.56 9.71 -3.26
N ASP A 48 -2.85 9.68 -2.14
CA ASP A 48 -1.51 10.22 -2.00
C ASP A 48 -0.49 9.10 -1.75
N GLU A 49 0.76 9.50 -1.48
CA GLU A 49 1.83 8.54 -1.21
C GLU A 49 1.60 7.74 0.08
N ILE A 50 0.86 8.30 1.04
CA ILE A 50 0.51 7.58 2.27
C ILE A 50 -0.44 6.43 1.94
N LEU A 51 -1.46 6.69 1.13
CA LEU A 51 -2.37 5.63 0.70
C LEU A 51 -1.66 4.59 -0.15
N GLU A 52 -0.71 5.00 -1.00
CA GLU A 52 0.12 4.05 -1.73
C GLU A 52 0.82 3.08 -0.79
N LEU A 53 1.47 3.58 0.26
CA LEU A 53 2.14 2.74 1.23
C LEU A 53 1.16 1.86 1.99
N LYS A 54 0.00 2.38 2.37
CA LYS A 54 -1.05 1.57 3.01
C LYS A 54 -1.48 0.41 2.12
N LEU A 55 -1.64 0.65 0.81
CA LEU A 55 -1.98 -0.41 -0.13
C LEU A 55 -0.86 -1.43 -0.27
N HIS A 56 0.39 -1.01 -0.31
CA HIS A 56 1.52 -1.94 -0.33
C HIS A 56 1.50 -2.86 0.89
N LEU A 57 1.23 -2.31 2.08
CA LEU A 57 1.12 -3.10 3.30
C LEU A 57 -0.11 -4.01 3.29
N ARG A 58 -1.24 -3.51 2.81
CA ARG A 58 -2.48 -4.28 2.69
C ARG A 58 -2.33 -5.47 1.76
N LEU A 59 -1.51 -5.34 0.73
CA LEU A 59 -1.27 -6.37 -0.27
C LEU A 59 -0.08 -7.26 0.04
N ILE A 60 0.43 -7.23 1.27
CA ILE A 60 1.66 -7.93 1.64
C ILE A 60 1.64 -9.42 1.29
N HIS A 61 0.48 -10.08 1.38
CA HIS A 61 0.34 -11.50 1.07
C HIS A 61 0.39 -11.83 -0.42
N PHE A 62 0.30 -10.81 -1.26
CA PHE A 62 0.37 -10.94 -2.72
C PHE A 62 1.68 -10.42 -3.29
N LYS A 63 2.59 -9.95 -2.43
CA LYS A 63 3.84 -9.31 -2.83
C LYS A 63 4.76 -10.29 -3.54
N VAL A 64 5.38 -9.80 -4.62
CA VAL A 64 6.44 -10.52 -5.31
C VAL A 64 7.72 -10.38 -4.49
N GLU A 65 8.40 -11.49 -4.23
CA GLU A 65 9.61 -11.51 -3.43
C GLU A 65 10.68 -10.58 -4.01
N PHE A 66 11.29 -9.74 -3.15
CA PHE A 66 12.32 -8.76 -3.48
C PHE A 66 11.89 -7.59 -4.38
N LEU A 67 10.58 -7.45 -4.64
CA LEU A 67 10.05 -6.35 -5.46
C LEU A 67 8.99 -5.57 -4.68
N ASP A 68 9.36 -4.43 -4.11
CA ASP A 68 8.53 -3.73 -3.12
C ASP A 68 7.19 -3.21 -3.62
N GLU A 69 7.09 -2.88 -4.91
CA GLU A 69 5.87 -2.29 -5.46
C GLU A 69 5.10 -3.24 -6.36
N TRP A 70 5.54 -4.50 -6.46
CA TRP A 70 4.99 -5.48 -7.38
C TRP A 70 4.26 -6.60 -6.64
N PHE A 71 3.12 -6.99 -7.19
CA PHE A 71 2.22 -7.98 -6.60
C PHE A 71 1.77 -8.96 -7.68
N PHE A 72 1.40 -10.17 -7.27
CA PHE A 72 0.85 -11.13 -8.21
C PHE A 72 -0.54 -10.68 -8.69
N ASP A 73 -0.81 -10.89 -9.99
CA ASP A 73 -2.08 -10.55 -10.63
C ASP A 73 -3.12 -11.61 -10.22
N GLU A 74 -3.85 -11.33 -9.14
CA GLU A 74 -4.91 -12.18 -8.63
C GLU A 74 -6.15 -11.32 -8.37
N ASP A 75 -7.33 -11.93 -8.47
CA ASP A 75 -8.59 -11.20 -8.31
C ASP A 75 -8.67 -10.37 -7.04
N PRO A 76 -8.23 -10.87 -5.86
CA PRO A 76 -8.27 -10.05 -4.65
C PRO A 76 -7.48 -8.74 -4.74
N VAL A 77 -6.40 -8.70 -5.51
CA VAL A 77 -5.57 -7.50 -5.65
C VAL A 77 -6.38 -6.36 -6.27
N PHE A 78 -7.17 -6.64 -7.28
CA PHE A 78 -8.01 -5.62 -7.93
C PHE A 78 -9.09 -5.10 -6.98
N LYS A 79 -9.70 -5.98 -6.21
CA LYS A 79 -10.72 -5.59 -5.22
C LYS A 79 -10.12 -4.74 -4.11
N ILE A 80 -8.97 -5.15 -3.58
CA ILE A 80 -8.27 -4.44 -2.52
C ILE A 80 -7.85 -3.05 -2.99
N PHE A 81 -7.40 -2.93 -4.23
CA PHE A 81 -7.00 -1.64 -4.80
C PHE A 81 -8.14 -0.60 -4.71
N GLN A 82 -9.39 -1.04 -4.76
CA GLN A 82 -10.56 -0.18 -4.67
C GLN A 82 -11.24 -0.15 -3.29
N GLU A 83 -10.67 -0.82 -2.29
CA GLU A 83 -11.21 -0.75 -0.92
C GLU A 83 -11.18 0.69 -0.41
N SER A 84 -12.16 1.03 0.44
CA SER A 84 -12.14 2.32 1.10
C SER A 84 -10.94 2.43 2.04
N GLU A 85 -10.50 3.65 2.29
CA GLU A 85 -9.39 3.85 3.23
C GLU A 85 -9.73 3.31 4.61
N GLU A 86 -10.98 3.39 5.03
CA GLU A 86 -11.44 2.83 6.30
C GLU A 86 -11.29 1.32 6.37
N GLU A 87 -11.65 0.63 5.29
CA GLU A 87 -11.49 -0.83 5.20
C GLU A 87 -10.01 -1.22 5.24
N ILE A 88 -9.17 -0.48 4.51
CA ILE A 88 -7.72 -0.70 4.50
C ILE A 88 -7.15 -0.48 5.91
N ASP A 89 -7.51 0.62 6.56
CA ASP A 89 -7.02 0.94 7.91
C ASP A 89 -7.40 -0.13 8.92
N LYS A 90 -8.63 -0.61 8.86
CA LYS A 90 -9.11 -1.68 9.74
C LYS A 90 -8.28 -2.95 9.55
N TRP A 91 -8.08 -3.35 8.30
CA TRP A 91 -7.29 -4.54 8.01
C TRP A 91 -5.85 -4.38 8.49
N LEU A 92 -5.23 -3.22 8.25
CA LEU A 92 -3.85 -2.95 8.69
C LEU A 92 -3.72 -3.07 10.20
N TRP A 93 -4.68 -2.53 10.96
CA TRP A 93 -4.66 -2.63 12.41
C TRP A 93 -4.82 -4.07 12.88
N GLU A 94 -5.78 -4.78 12.33
CA GLU A 94 -6.02 -6.18 12.68
C GLU A 94 -4.85 -7.10 12.30
N ASN A 95 -4.10 -6.76 11.25
CA ASN A 95 -2.99 -7.56 10.73
C ASN A 95 -1.64 -6.85 10.85
N ARG A 96 -1.49 -5.99 11.82
CA ARG A 96 -0.27 -5.18 11.96
C ARG A 96 1.00 -6.00 12.18
N ASN A 97 0.89 -7.21 12.70
CA ASN A 97 2.05 -8.10 12.80
C ASN A 97 2.49 -8.60 11.43
N ASP A 98 1.52 -8.97 10.58
CA ASP A 98 1.79 -9.51 9.25
C ASP A 98 2.38 -8.45 8.32
N CYS A 99 1.93 -7.21 8.44
CA CYS A 99 2.42 -6.11 7.60
C CYS A 99 3.61 -5.37 8.20
N LEU A 100 4.28 -5.98 9.19
CA LEU A 100 5.55 -5.51 9.76
C LEU A 100 5.46 -4.16 10.50
N LEU A 101 4.28 -3.82 11.00
CA LEU A 101 4.10 -2.66 11.87
C LEU A 101 4.34 -3.02 13.35
N TYR A 102 4.28 -4.32 13.69
CA TYR A 102 4.56 -4.91 14.99
C TYR A 102 5.24 -6.27 14.82
N PRO A 103 6.01 -6.75 15.80
CA PRO A 103 6.44 -6.05 17.02
C PRO A 103 7.58 -5.06 16.78
N ASN A 104 8.19 -5.08 15.60
CA ASN A 104 9.27 -4.18 15.25
C ASN A 104 8.70 -2.83 14.83
N ILE A 105 8.50 -1.94 15.79
CA ILE A 105 7.90 -0.64 15.55
C ILE A 105 8.78 0.19 14.61
N PRO A 106 8.21 0.77 13.53
CA PRO A 106 8.99 1.60 12.62
C PRO A 106 9.62 2.81 13.32
N LEU A 107 10.73 3.27 12.79
CA LEU A 107 11.46 4.41 13.36
C LEU A 107 10.61 5.69 13.31
N PRO A 108 10.74 6.57 14.32
CA PRO A 108 10.08 7.87 14.30
C PRO A 108 10.44 8.66 13.05
N GLY A 109 9.48 9.40 12.51
CA GLY A 109 9.68 10.22 11.32
C GLY A 109 9.49 9.49 9.98
N THR A 110 9.31 8.18 10.00
CA THR A 110 9.02 7.42 8.77
C THR A 110 7.53 7.42 8.47
N MET A 111 7.18 7.20 7.21
CA MET A 111 5.77 7.08 6.80
C MET A 111 5.09 5.89 7.47
N LYS A 112 5.79 4.77 7.60
CA LYS A 112 5.26 3.59 8.31
C LYS A 112 4.92 3.91 9.76
N ARG A 113 5.79 4.67 10.46
CA ARG A 113 5.53 5.07 11.85
C ARG A 113 4.33 6.00 11.94
N ARG A 114 4.20 6.92 10.99
CA ARG A 114 3.05 7.79 10.91
C ARG A 114 1.76 7.00 10.74
N ILE A 115 1.77 6.01 9.85
CA ILE A 115 0.62 5.14 9.65
C ILE A 115 0.28 4.39 10.93
N LEU A 116 1.28 3.81 11.59
CA LEU A 116 1.07 3.08 12.85
C LEU A 116 0.45 3.97 13.92
N ASP A 117 0.99 5.18 14.10
CA ASP A 117 0.50 6.11 15.11
C ASP A 117 -0.95 6.54 14.82
N GLU A 118 -1.28 6.81 13.56
CA GLU A 118 -2.65 7.15 13.17
C GLU A 118 -3.63 6.00 13.41
N LEU A 119 -3.21 4.76 13.10
CA LEU A 119 -4.03 3.58 13.33
C LEU A 119 -4.26 3.35 14.83
N ARG A 120 -3.22 3.54 15.64
CA ARG A 120 -3.34 3.42 17.10
C ARG A 120 -4.33 4.44 17.66
N ASP A 121 -4.24 5.67 17.23
CA ASP A 121 -5.17 6.73 17.65
C ASP A 121 -6.61 6.38 17.27
N LYS A 122 -6.79 5.74 16.13
CA LYS A 122 -8.10 5.41 15.58
C LYS A 122 -8.72 4.17 16.22
N PHE A 123 -7.93 3.11 16.43
CA PHE A 123 -8.45 1.80 16.83
C PHE A 123 -8.11 1.41 18.27
N ASP A 124 -7.22 2.13 18.92
CA ASP A 124 -6.88 1.89 20.32
C ASP A 124 -6.76 3.21 21.08
N PRO A 125 -7.85 3.98 21.19
CA PRO A 125 -7.83 5.28 21.84
C PRO A 125 -7.55 5.22 23.33
N ALA A 126 -7.70 4.07 23.96
CA ALA A 126 -7.43 3.90 25.38
C ALA A 126 -5.95 4.04 25.74
N ILE A 127 -5.05 3.69 24.81
CA ILE A 127 -3.62 3.82 25.03
C ILE A 127 -3.17 5.26 25.01
N LYS A 128 -3.72 6.06 24.12
CA LYS A 128 -3.29 7.44 23.93
C LYS A 128 -3.45 8.31 25.18
N PRO A 129 -4.59 8.30 25.88
CA PRO A 129 -4.72 9.05 27.13
C PRO A 129 -3.75 8.59 28.20
N ILE A 130 -3.51 7.29 28.33
CA ILE A 130 -2.59 6.72 29.27
C ILE A 130 -1.15 7.16 28.96
N GLU A 131 -0.76 7.11 27.70
CA GLU A 131 0.55 7.58 27.25
C GLU A 131 0.73 9.06 27.53
N GLY A 132 -0.30 9.87 27.31
CA GLY A 132 -0.29 11.28 27.62
C GLY A 132 -0.05 11.54 29.11
N VAL A 133 -0.70 10.78 29.97
CA VAL A 133 -0.53 10.88 31.41
C VAL A 133 0.89 10.50 31.82
N LYS A 134 1.47 9.48 31.22
CA LYS A 134 2.84 9.08 31.50
C LYS A 134 3.86 10.15 31.14
N LEU A 135 3.59 10.90 30.11
CA LEU A 135 4.49 11.93 29.64
C LEU A 135 4.44 13.20 30.51
N LEU A 136 3.41 13.32 31.29
CA LEU A 136 3.25 14.43 32.18
C LEU A 136 4.04 14.19 33.48
#